data_0aebd5e779e1eaa41401ff6d0c480f0a
#
_entry.id   0aebd5e779e1eaa41401ff6d0c480f0a
#
_cell.length_a   1.000
_cell.length_b   1.000
_cell.length_c   1.000
_cell.angle_alpha   90.00
_cell.angle_beta   90.00
_cell.angle_gamma   90.00
#
_symmetry.space_group_name_H-M   'P 1'
#
loop_
_entity.id
_entity.type
_entity.pdbx_description
1 polymer ?
#
loop_
_entity_poly.entity_id
_entity_poly.type
_entity_poly.pdbx_seq_one_letter_code
_entity_poly.pdbx_strand_id
1 'polypeptide(L)'
;ALPAGFDVDHYFVVVSNNARNRALPSVLAVRLTTRPKPVLSSIVEIPPDEVLSGRAVCDDVYELWDDEVRQDVGALSPATIRAIGEGLQAALGL
;
A
#
# COMPACT_ATOMS: atom_id res chain seq x y z
N ALA A 1 -5.79 -3.20 11.95
CA ALA A 1 -5.12 -4.14 12.85
C ALA A 1 -3.90 -4.75 12.18
N LEU A 2 -3.05 -5.37 12.99
CA LEU A 2 -1.84 -6.00 12.53
C LEU A 2 -2.04 -7.49 12.33
N PRO A 3 -1.35 -8.12 11.37
CA PRO A 3 -1.30 -9.57 11.30
C PRO A 3 -0.76 -10.16 12.61
N ALA A 4 -1.10 -11.41 12.89
CA ALA A 4 -0.61 -12.10 14.08
C ALA A 4 0.93 -12.10 14.11
N GLY A 5 1.51 -11.76 15.26
CA GLY A 5 2.96 -11.69 15.46
C GLY A 5 3.56 -10.30 15.29
N PHE A 6 2.81 -9.33 14.80
CA PHE A 6 3.27 -7.94 14.76
C PHE A 6 2.83 -7.21 16.02
N ASP A 7 3.71 -6.39 16.58
CA ASP A 7 3.46 -5.62 17.79
C ASP A 7 3.51 -4.10 17.54
N VAL A 8 3.70 -3.68 16.27
CA VAL A 8 3.75 -2.27 15.88
C VAL A 8 2.82 -2.04 14.69
N ASP A 9 2.31 -0.81 14.59
CA ASP A 9 1.45 -0.43 13.50
C ASP A 9 2.26 -0.25 12.21
N HIS A 10 1.64 -0.62 11.11
CA HIS A 10 2.18 -0.40 9.77
C HIS A 10 1.19 0.41 8.96
N TYR A 11 1.70 1.16 7.98
CA TYR A 11 0.90 1.89 7.02
C TYR A 11 0.81 1.12 5.71
N PHE A 12 -0.35 1.21 5.09
CA PHE A 12 -0.65 0.51 3.84
C PHE A 12 -1.35 1.46 2.88
N VAL A 13 -1.15 1.22 1.58
CA VAL A 13 -1.90 1.92 0.52
C VAL A 13 -2.87 0.92 -0.09
N VAL A 14 -4.16 1.25 -0.06
CA VAL A 14 -5.19 0.43 -0.70
C VAL A 14 -5.02 0.54 -2.21
N VAL A 15 -4.89 -0.60 -2.87
CA VAL A 15 -4.63 -0.68 -4.31
C VAL A 15 -5.75 -1.37 -5.07
N SER A 16 -6.67 -2.06 -4.38
CA SER A 16 -7.81 -2.69 -5.03
C SER A 16 -8.86 -1.68 -5.41
N ASN A 17 -9.63 -1.98 -6.48
CA ASN A 17 -10.60 -1.04 -7.01
C ASN A 17 -11.84 -0.91 -6.10
N ASN A 18 -12.54 0.21 -6.24
CA ASN A 18 -13.65 0.56 -5.36
C ASN A 18 -14.84 -0.41 -5.48
N ALA A 19 -15.08 -0.94 -6.66
CA ALA A 19 -16.19 -1.90 -6.85
C ALA A 19 -15.97 -3.17 -6.03
N ARG A 20 -14.73 -3.70 -6.06
CA ARG A 20 -14.34 -4.84 -5.24
C ARG A 20 -14.43 -4.49 -3.75
N ASN A 21 -13.92 -3.32 -3.37
CA ASN A 21 -13.87 -2.91 -1.96
C ASN A 21 -15.26 -2.75 -1.35
N ARG A 22 -16.24 -2.36 -2.15
CA ARG A 22 -17.65 -2.28 -1.70
C ARG A 22 -18.31 -3.65 -1.61
N ALA A 23 -17.89 -4.58 -2.46
CA ALA A 23 -18.52 -5.91 -2.53
C ALA A 23 -17.97 -6.88 -1.48
N LEU A 24 -16.74 -6.67 -1.00
CA LEU A 24 -16.05 -7.61 -0.13
C LEU A 24 -15.69 -6.95 1.21
N PRO A 25 -15.58 -7.74 2.29
CA PRO A 25 -15.22 -7.21 3.61
C PRO A 25 -13.70 -7.01 3.79
N SER A 26 -12.96 -6.91 2.70
CA SER A 26 -11.52 -6.72 2.71
C SER A 26 -11.08 -5.84 1.57
N VAL A 27 -9.84 -5.34 1.66
CA VAL A 27 -9.17 -4.60 0.59
C VAL A 27 -7.82 -5.25 0.30
N LEU A 28 -7.27 -5.01 -0.88
CA LEU A 28 -5.89 -5.36 -1.18
C LEU A 28 -5.04 -4.11 -1.01
N ALA A 29 -3.90 -4.26 -0.36
CA ALA A 29 -3.04 -3.12 -0.02
C ALA A 29 -1.57 -3.50 -0.12
N VAL A 30 -0.72 -2.50 -0.37
CA VAL A 30 0.73 -2.68 -0.32
C VAL A 30 1.28 -1.93 0.90
N ARG A 31 2.35 -2.48 1.46
CA ARG A 31 2.97 -1.93 2.67
C ARG A 31 3.83 -0.72 2.32
N LEU A 32 3.76 0.30 3.18
CA LEU A 32 4.73 1.40 3.19
C LEU A 32 5.83 1.11 4.19
N THR A 33 7.06 1.49 3.85
CA THR A 33 8.20 1.35 4.76
C THR A 33 9.08 2.59 4.66
N THR A 34 9.69 2.97 5.80
CA THR A 34 10.73 4.01 5.82
C THR A 34 12.12 3.41 5.77
N ARG A 35 12.25 2.10 5.81
CA ARG A 35 13.55 1.43 5.72
C ARG A 35 14.12 1.54 4.31
N PRO A 36 15.45 1.65 4.17
CA PRO A 36 16.09 1.62 2.85
C PRO A 36 15.75 0.33 2.10
N LYS A 37 15.53 0.45 0.80
CA LYS A 37 15.22 -0.66 -0.09
C LYS A 37 16.06 -0.56 -1.36
N PRO A 38 16.31 -1.67 -2.04
CA PRO A 38 16.97 -1.63 -3.35
C PRO A 38 16.18 -0.79 -4.35
N VAL A 39 16.86 -0.26 -5.35
CA VAL A 39 16.20 0.45 -6.44
C VAL A 39 15.62 -0.59 -7.41
N LEU A 40 14.30 -0.77 -7.33
CA LEU A 40 13.54 -1.69 -8.17
C LEU A 40 12.28 -1.00 -8.66
N SER A 41 11.80 -1.41 -9.82
CA SER A 41 10.56 -0.85 -10.39
C SER A 41 9.34 -1.10 -9.51
N SER A 42 9.37 -2.15 -8.69
CA SER A 42 8.28 -2.49 -7.76
C SER A 42 8.38 -1.77 -6.42
N ILE A 43 9.43 -0.99 -6.18
CA ILE A 43 9.61 -0.18 -4.97
C ILE A 43 9.42 1.28 -5.37
N VAL A 44 8.33 1.89 -4.91
CA VAL A 44 7.91 3.22 -5.34
C VAL A 44 8.17 4.23 -4.24
N GLU A 45 9.03 5.21 -4.53
CA GLU A 45 9.27 6.33 -3.59
C GLU A 45 8.00 7.19 -3.48
N ILE A 46 7.63 7.52 -2.26
CA ILE A 46 6.52 8.43 -2.01
C ILE A 46 7.08 9.85 -1.97
N PRO A 47 6.52 10.79 -2.77
CA PRO A 47 6.98 12.18 -2.74
C PRO A 47 6.83 12.82 -1.35
N PRO A 48 7.68 13.79 -1.00
CA PRO A 48 7.69 14.35 0.36
C PRO A 48 6.46 15.18 0.72
N ASP A 49 5.64 15.57 -0.25
CA ASP A 49 4.43 16.37 -0.02
C ASP A 49 3.18 15.52 0.20
N GLU A 50 3.30 14.21 0.26
CA GLU A 50 2.18 13.32 0.52
C GLU A 50 1.89 13.20 2.02
N VAL A 51 0.70 12.64 2.35
CA VAL A 51 0.26 12.47 3.75
C VAL A 51 1.14 11.49 4.53
N LEU A 52 1.81 10.58 3.84
CA LEU A 52 2.75 9.62 4.42
C LEU A 52 4.05 9.66 3.61
N SER A 53 5.13 9.26 4.26
CA SER A 53 6.44 9.19 3.60
C SER A 53 6.94 7.77 3.55
N GLY A 54 8.00 7.55 2.79
CA GLY A 54 8.66 6.25 2.68
C GLY A 54 8.54 5.68 1.28
N ARG A 55 8.45 4.36 1.21
CA ARG A 55 8.40 3.60 -0.05
C ARG A 55 7.26 2.62 -0.02
N ALA A 56 6.52 2.55 -1.13
CA ALA A 56 5.50 1.53 -1.33
C ALA A 56 6.17 0.27 -1.86
N VAL A 57 6.08 -0.82 -1.11
CA VAL A 57 6.69 -2.10 -1.47
C VAL A 57 5.64 -2.91 -2.22
N CYS A 58 5.61 -2.78 -3.54
CA CYS A 58 4.59 -3.42 -4.38
C CYS A 58 4.76 -4.94 -4.48
N ASP A 59 5.88 -5.48 -4.00
CA ASP A 59 6.07 -6.92 -3.88
C ASP A 59 5.29 -7.52 -2.70
N ASP A 60 4.91 -6.69 -1.73
CA ASP A 60 4.22 -7.13 -0.52
C ASP A 60 2.75 -6.70 -0.60
N VAL A 61 1.92 -7.53 -1.22
CA VAL A 61 0.48 -7.28 -1.32
C VAL A 61 -0.24 -8.07 -0.24
N TYR A 62 -1.06 -7.38 0.54
CA TYR A 62 -1.79 -7.96 1.66
C TYR A 62 -3.28 -7.84 1.43
N GLU A 63 -4.04 -8.84 1.85
CA GLU A 63 -5.47 -8.70 2.02
C GLU A 63 -5.71 -8.22 3.46
N LEU A 64 -6.29 -7.03 3.59
CA LEU A 64 -6.62 -6.46 4.89
C LEU A 64 -8.13 -6.50 5.07
N TRP A 65 -8.57 -7.14 6.15
CA TRP A 65 -9.99 -7.22 6.49
C TRP A 65 -10.44 -5.95 7.20
N ASP A 66 -11.70 -5.61 7.09
CA ASP A 66 -12.24 -4.35 7.63
C ASP A 66 -11.93 -4.19 9.13
N ASP A 67 -11.97 -5.28 9.89
CA ASP A 67 -11.68 -5.25 11.33
C ASP A 67 -10.19 -5.12 11.66
N GLU A 68 -9.32 -5.23 10.66
CA GLU A 68 -7.87 -5.03 10.83
C GLU A 68 -7.45 -3.57 10.59
N VAL A 69 -8.31 -2.77 9.98
CA VAL A 69 -8.00 -1.37 9.68
C VAL A 69 -8.33 -0.52 10.90
N ARG A 70 -7.34 0.20 11.42
CA ARG A 70 -7.50 1.01 12.62
C ARG A 70 -7.82 2.46 12.31
N GLN A 71 -7.24 2.99 11.25
CA GLN A 71 -7.33 4.42 10.95
C GLN A 71 -7.14 4.67 9.46
N ASP A 72 -7.95 5.56 8.93
CA ASP A 72 -7.76 6.12 7.60
C ASP A 72 -7.01 7.45 7.77
N VAL A 73 -5.77 7.53 7.29
CA VAL A 73 -4.92 8.70 7.46
C VAL A 73 -4.99 9.66 6.26
N GLY A 74 -5.80 9.35 5.27
CA GLY A 74 -5.99 10.21 4.11
C GLY A 74 -5.68 9.50 2.80
N ALA A 75 -5.62 10.29 1.72
CA ALA A 75 -5.42 9.78 0.38
C ALA A 75 -4.13 10.32 -0.23
N LEU A 76 -3.45 9.48 -1.01
CA LEU A 76 -2.32 9.90 -1.82
C LEU A 76 -2.83 10.58 -3.09
N SER A 77 -1.99 11.43 -3.69
CA SER A 77 -2.34 12.10 -4.94
C SER A 77 -2.55 11.11 -6.08
N PRO A 78 -3.33 11.47 -7.11
CA PRO A 78 -3.52 10.60 -8.28
C PRO A 78 -2.21 10.21 -8.97
N ALA A 79 -1.22 11.12 -8.99
CA ALA A 79 0.08 10.83 -9.60
C ALA A 79 0.81 9.72 -8.83
N THR A 80 0.79 9.77 -7.49
CA THR A 80 1.43 8.76 -6.65
C THR A 80 0.70 7.43 -6.76
N ILE A 81 -0.62 7.43 -6.79
CA ILE A 81 -1.43 6.21 -6.98
C ILE A 81 -1.10 5.57 -8.33
N ARG A 82 -0.93 6.38 -9.37
CA ARG A 82 -0.54 5.87 -10.71
C ARG A 82 0.84 5.23 -10.65
N ALA A 83 1.80 5.85 -9.98
CA ALA A 83 3.14 5.32 -9.82
C ALA A 83 3.13 3.97 -9.08
N ILE A 84 2.30 3.84 -8.05
CA ILE A 84 2.13 2.58 -7.32
C ILE A 84 1.51 1.52 -8.22
N GLY A 85 0.54 1.90 -9.06
CA GLY A 85 -0.04 0.98 -10.04
C GLY A 85 1.02 0.44 -11.02
N GLU A 86 1.92 1.29 -11.47
CA GLU A 86 3.05 0.88 -12.32
C GLU A 86 4.01 -0.05 -11.57
N GLY A 87 4.25 0.24 -10.28
CA GLY A 87 5.06 -0.62 -9.43
C GLY A 87 4.45 -2.02 -9.27
N LEU A 88 3.13 -2.09 -9.13
CA LEU A 88 2.41 -3.37 -9.08
C LEU A 88 2.53 -4.13 -10.40
N GLN A 89 2.39 -3.45 -11.53
CA GLN A 89 2.59 -4.07 -12.83
C GLN A 89 3.99 -4.66 -12.96
N ALA A 90 5.01 -3.94 -12.49
CA ALA A 90 6.38 -4.42 -12.51
C ALA A 90 6.57 -5.65 -11.62
N ALA A 91 5.99 -5.62 -10.41
CA ALA A 91 6.10 -6.73 -9.46
C ALA A 91 5.43 -8.01 -9.99
N LEU A 92 4.31 -7.85 -10.70
CA LEU A 92 3.50 -8.96 -11.21
C LEU A 92 3.88 -9.38 -12.63
N GLY A 93 4.73 -8.63 -13.29
CA GLY A 93 5.15 -8.94 -14.66
C GLY A 93 4.08 -8.63 -15.72
N LEU A 94 3.23 -7.65 -15.44
CA LEU A 94 2.15 -7.28 -16.33
C LEU A 94 2.53 -6.16 -17.29
#